data_31c13346697db39d8b49e28b7a88846e
#
_entry.id   31c13346697db39d8b49e28b7a88846e
#
_cell.length_a   1.000
_cell.length_b   1.000
_cell.length_c   1.000
_cell.angle_alpha   90.00
_cell.angle_beta   90.00
_cell.angle_gamma   90.00
#
_symmetry.space_group_name_H-M   'P 1'
#
loop_
_entity.id
_entity.type
_entity.pdbx_description
1 polymer ?
#
loop_
_entity_poly.entity_id
_entity_poly.type
_entity_poly.pdbx_seq_one_letter_code
_entity_poly.pdbx_strand_id
1 'polypeptide(L)'
;MPYNIIDEHGLKRLVKEDQYQVFLLTSPIPFPFGWAVHAWFVVQLKGELNRYEFGKFKGSPNPNGIGLLKNYFKPTTGMNRYWWQRRDRYPAKLICIISGDEKSVAARIIAFLEVHSEKYPLKEMYRYLGPNSNTYCAWVLKHFPDSGLKLPVSAVGKNYPSKKLFLKKDNGIKLVDI
;
A
#
# COMPACT_ATOMS: atom_id res chain seq x y z
N MET A 1 14.37 -14.38 1.83
CA MET A 1 15.25 -13.57 0.96
C MET A 1 15.55 -12.26 1.66
N PRO A 2 16.80 -11.76 1.69
CA PRO A 2 17.06 -10.42 2.22
C PRO A 2 16.30 -9.40 1.37
N TYR A 3 15.56 -8.52 2.04
CA TYR A 3 14.83 -7.44 1.38
C TYR A 3 15.80 -6.53 0.64
N ASN A 4 15.75 -6.51 -0.68
CA ASN A 4 16.66 -5.70 -1.49
C ASN A 4 16.20 -4.24 -1.48
N ILE A 5 17.09 -3.35 -1.07
CA ILE A 5 16.93 -1.91 -1.31
C ILE A 5 16.79 -1.71 -2.82
N ILE A 6 15.80 -0.91 -3.21
CA ILE A 6 15.53 -0.65 -4.63
C ILE A 6 15.35 0.84 -4.88
N ASP A 7 16.04 1.34 -5.88
CA ASP A 7 15.89 2.67 -6.44
C ASP A 7 15.13 2.64 -7.78
N GLU A 8 14.93 3.79 -8.39
CA GLU A 8 14.22 3.89 -9.67
C GLU A 8 14.90 3.09 -10.79
N HIS A 9 16.23 3.10 -10.80
CA HIS A 9 17.00 2.37 -11.82
C HIS A 9 16.88 0.86 -11.61
N GLY A 10 17.01 0.41 -10.37
CA GLY A 10 16.80 -0.99 -10.00
C GLY A 10 15.39 -1.48 -10.35
N LEU A 11 14.36 -0.67 -10.04
CA LEU A 11 12.98 -1.02 -10.37
C LEU A 11 12.76 -1.13 -11.87
N LYS A 12 13.28 -0.17 -12.67
CA LYS A 12 13.16 -0.18 -14.13
C LYS A 12 13.79 -1.42 -14.76
N ARG A 13 14.89 -1.94 -14.22
CA ARG A 13 15.50 -3.18 -14.71
C ARG A 13 14.66 -4.44 -14.49
N LEU A 14 13.68 -4.38 -13.58
CA LEU A 14 12.77 -5.49 -13.30
C LEU A 14 11.48 -5.40 -14.11
N VAL A 15 11.25 -4.31 -14.82
CA VAL A 15 10.09 -4.11 -15.67
C VAL A 15 10.16 -5.03 -16.88
N LYS A 16 9.05 -5.70 -17.17
CA LYS A 16 8.80 -6.51 -18.36
C LYS A 16 7.61 -5.90 -19.07
N GLU A 17 7.84 -5.12 -20.11
CA GLU A 17 6.82 -4.30 -20.78
C GLU A 17 5.66 -5.10 -21.37
N ASP A 18 5.92 -6.37 -21.72
CA ASP A 18 4.96 -7.34 -22.27
C ASP A 18 4.10 -8.04 -21.19
N GLN A 19 4.33 -7.75 -19.90
CA GLN A 19 3.63 -8.41 -18.79
C GLN A 19 2.94 -7.41 -17.89
N TYR A 20 1.90 -7.85 -17.20
CA TYR A 20 1.35 -7.18 -16.03
C TYR A 20 2.21 -7.52 -14.82
N GLN A 21 2.67 -6.52 -14.07
CA GLN A 21 3.49 -6.75 -12.89
C GLN A 21 2.96 -5.96 -11.70
N VAL A 22 3.01 -6.60 -10.53
CA VAL A 22 2.73 -5.97 -9.24
C VAL A 22 3.94 -6.14 -8.33
N PHE A 23 4.47 -5.03 -7.87
CA PHE A 23 5.57 -4.94 -6.93
C PHE A 23 4.99 -4.51 -5.58
N LEU A 24 5.27 -5.27 -4.53
CA LEU A 24 4.98 -4.88 -3.15
C LEU A 24 6.24 -4.27 -2.54
N LEU A 25 6.17 -2.99 -2.20
CA LEU A 25 7.28 -2.26 -1.62
C LEU A 25 6.97 -1.82 -0.19
N THR A 26 8.05 -1.60 0.56
CA THR A 26 7.97 -1.04 1.91
C THR A 26 9.09 -0.05 2.15
N SER A 27 8.93 0.79 3.17
CA SER A 27 9.99 1.63 3.72
C SER A 27 9.79 1.74 5.24
N PRO A 28 10.87 1.80 6.05
CA PRO A 28 10.73 2.11 7.47
C PRO A 28 9.94 3.41 7.68
N ILE A 29 9.14 3.45 8.74
CA ILE A 29 8.46 4.70 9.14
C ILE A 29 9.42 5.59 9.94
N PRO A 30 9.11 6.90 10.12
CA PRO A 30 9.98 7.82 10.83
C PRO A 30 10.34 7.37 12.24
N PHE A 31 11.54 7.80 12.70
CA PHE A 31 11.94 7.64 14.09
C PHE A 31 10.86 8.23 15.05
N PRO A 32 10.54 7.58 16.18
CA PRO A 32 11.23 6.43 16.79
C PRO A 32 10.73 5.05 16.32
N PHE A 33 9.80 4.95 15.41
CA PHE A 33 9.14 3.70 15.01
C PHE A 33 9.77 3.01 13.79
N GLY A 34 11.06 3.23 13.56
CA GLY A 34 11.79 2.70 12.38
C GLY A 34 11.80 1.17 12.22
N TRP A 35 11.36 0.43 13.25
CA TRP A 35 11.14 -1.02 13.21
C TRP A 35 9.85 -1.42 12.45
N ALA A 36 8.89 -0.50 12.34
CA ALA A 36 7.69 -0.70 11.56
C ALA A 36 7.88 -0.17 10.13
N VAL A 37 7.07 -0.63 9.21
CA VAL A 37 7.14 -0.23 7.80
C VAL A 37 5.81 0.33 7.30
N HIS A 38 5.92 1.21 6.31
CA HIS A 38 4.84 1.66 5.44
C HIS A 38 4.90 0.86 4.15
N ALA A 39 3.80 0.26 3.73
CA ALA A 39 3.72 -0.52 2.51
C ALA A 39 2.89 0.18 1.43
N TRP A 40 3.23 -0.11 0.17
CA TRP A 40 2.48 0.34 -1.01
C TRP A 40 2.65 -0.63 -2.17
N PHE A 41 1.80 -0.49 -3.17
CA PHE A 41 1.94 -1.18 -4.44
C PHE A 41 2.54 -0.27 -5.49
N VAL A 42 3.40 -0.84 -6.33
CA VAL A 42 3.74 -0.29 -7.62
C VAL A 42 3.29 -1.31 -8.66
N VAL A 43 2.56 -0.85 -9.66
CA VAL A 43 2.11 -1.71 -10.75
C VAL A 43 2.71 -1.25 -12.06
N GLN A 44 3.00 -2.21 -12.91
CA GLN A 44 3.45 -1.97 -14.26
C GLN A 44 2.38 -2.45 -15.25
N LEU A 45 2.01 -1.57 -16.16
CA LEU A 45 1.11 -1.82 -17.26
C LEU A 45 1.62 -1.10 -18.51
N LYS A 46 1.94 -1.85 -19.58
CA LYS A 46 2.43 -1.31 -20.86
C LYS A 46 3.63 -0.37 -20.72
N GLY A 47 4.60 -0.73 -19.87
CA GLY A 47 5.80 0.07 -19.60
C GLY A 47 5.62 1.19 -18.58
N GLU A 48 4.39 1.53 -18.19
CA GLU A 48 4.13 2.57 -17.20
C GLU A 48 4.12 2.01 -15.79
N LEU A 49 4.81 2.71 -14.87
CA LEU A 49 4.85 2.40 -13.45
C LEU A 49 3.90 3.32 -12.68
N ASN A 50 2.90 2.76 -12.03
CA ASN A 50 1.96 3.48 -11.20
C ASN A 50 2.05 3.04 -9.74
N ARG A 51 2.15 4.00 -8.81
CA ARG A 51 2.16 3.77 -7.36
C ARG A 51 0.78 3.96 -6.77
N TYR A 52 0.34 3.01 -5.95
CA TYR A 52 -0.90 3.04 -5.18
C TYR A 52 -0.58 2.94 -3.71
N GLU A 53 -1.00 3.93 -2.94
CA GLU A 53 -0.79 3.94 -1.50
C GLU A 53 -1.94 4.60 -0.75
N PHE A 54 -2.10 4.21 0.50
CA PHE A 54 -3.01 4.83 1.43
C PHE A 54 -2.21 5.53 2.53
N GLY A 55 -2.55 6.80 2.82
CA GLY A 55 -1.78 7.56 3.79
C GLY A 55 -2.42 8.87 4.20
N LYS A 56 -1.65 9.64 5.00
CA LYS A 56 -1.99 11.01 5.36
C LYS A 56 -1.02 11.94 4.65
N PHE A 57 -1.53 12.82 3.79
CA PHE A 57 -0.75 13.64 2.90
C PHE A 57 -1.20 15.10 2.93
N LYS A 58 -0.24 16.01 2.91
CA LYS A 58 -0.52 17.43 2.77
C LYS A 58 -1.02 17.69 1.34
N GLY A 59 -2.20 18.29 1.22
CA GLY A 59 -2.82 18.57 -0.09
C GLY A 59 -3.70 17.42 -0.64
N SER A 60 -4.01 16.41 0.19
CA SER A 60 -5.08 15.47 -0.13
C SER A 60 -6.40 16.23 -0.33
N PRO A 61 -7.26 15.81 -1.29
CA PRO A 61 -8.60 16.40 -1.43
C PRO A 61 -9.50 16.18 -0.21
N ASN A 62 -9.18 15.19 0.62
CA ASN A 62 -9.86 14.99 1.90
C ASN A 62 -9.39 16.06 2.92
N PRO A 63 -10.30 16.80 3.60
CA PRO A 63 -9.95 17.82 4.60
C PRO A 63 -9.04 17.29 5.72
N ASN A 64 -9.16 16.01 6.07
CA ASN A 64 -8.31 15.37 7.06
C ASN A 64 -6.93 14.97 6.52
N GLY A 65 -6.65 15.21 5.25
CA GLY A 65 -5.41 14.82 4.59
C GLY A 65 -5.26 13.32 4.36
N ILE A 66 -6.27 12.50 4.68
CA ILE A 66 -6.25 11.04 4.54
C ILE A 66 -6.78 10.67 3.16
N GLY A 67 -6.16 9.70 2.49
CA GLY A 67 -6.66 9.27 1.20
C GLY A 67 -5.86 8.16 0.55
N LEU A 68 -6.47 7.64 -0.51
CA LEU A 68 -5.85 6.77 -1.48
C LEU A 68 -5.24 7.64 -2.57
N LEU A 69 -3.98 7.42 -2.86
CA LEU A 69 -3.25 8.23 -3.82
C LEU A 69 -2.64 7.35 -4.90
N LYS A 70 -2.84 7.78 -6.13
CA LYS A 70 -2.12 7.27 -7.30
C LYS A 70 -1.03 8.27 -7.68
N ASN A 71 0.22 7.81 -7.74
CA ASN A 71 1.39 8.58 -8.19
C ASN A 71 1.66 9.89 -7.42
N TYR A 72 1.26 9.99 -6.15
CA TYR A 72 1.61 11.14 -5.32
C TYR A 72 3.12 11.25 -5.07
N PHE A 73 3.77 10.12 -4.89
CA PHE A 73 5.22 9.99 -4.87
C PHE A 73 5.68 9.12 -6.04
N LYS A 74 6.95 9.29 -6.43
CA LYS A 74 7.61 8.38 -7.37
C LYS A 74 7.59 6.94 -6.83
N PRO A 75 7.63 5.92 -7.70
CA PRO A 75 7.50 4.51 -7.32
C PRO A 75 8.36 4.07 -6.14
N THR A 76 9.63 4.48 -6.09
CA THR A 76 10.60 4.07 -5.06
C THR A 76 10.87 5.12 -3.99
N THR A 77 10.11 6.20 -3.94
CA THR A 77 10.26 7.20 -2.88
C THR A 77 9.85 6.61 -1.52
N GLY A 78 10.82 6.41 -0.64
CA GLY A 78 10.56 5.93 0.71
C GLY A 78 10.04 7.00 1.66
N MET A 79 9.80 6.61 2.92
CA MET A 79 9.33 7.51 3.96
C MET A 79 10.43 8.45 4.44
N ASN A 80 10.07 9.64 4.95
CA ASN A 80 11.01 10.51 5.63
C ASN A 80 11.66 9.75 6.80
N ARG A 81 12.96 9.98 7.04
CA ARG A 81 13.66 9.37 8.18
C ARG A 81 13.22 9.99 9.51
N TYR A 82 12.99 11.30 9.49
CA TYR A 82 12.52 12.06 10.66
C TYR A 82 11.27 12.87 10.29
N TRP A 83 10.40 13.11 11.24
CA TRP A 83 9.14 13.86 11.05
C TRP A 83 9.35 15.28 10.51
N TRP A 84 10.47 15.91 10.91
CA TRP A 84 10.80 17.29 10.58
C TRP A 84 11.67 17.44 9.33
N GLN A 85 12.26 16.34 8.82
CA GLN A 85 13.12 16.37 7.64
C GLN A 85 12.37 15.89 6.40
N ARG A 86 12.40 16.71 5.35
CA ARG A 86 11.76 16.34 4.07
C ARG A 86 12.69 15.66 3.07
N ARG A 87 14.00 15.87 3.20
CA ARG A 87 15.01 15.43 2.23
C ARG A 87 15.62 14.08 2.54
N ASP A 88 15.88 13.80 3.81
CA ASP A 88 16.47 12.53 4.23
C ASP A 88 15.38 11.47 4.36
N ARG A 89 15.47 10.42 3.55
CA ARG A 89 14.47 9.36 3.45
C ARG A 89 15.08 8.00 3.70
N TYR A 90 14.27 7.12 4.26
CA TYR A 90 14.58 5.70 4.25
C TYR A 90 14.45 5.17 2.82
N PRO A 91 15.30 4.20 2.42
CA PRO A 91 15.18 3.57 1.11
C PRO A 91 13.90 2.74 1.00
N ALA A 92 13.38 2.63 -0.21
CA ALA A 92 12.39 1.63 -0.53
C ALA A 92 13.02 0.23 -0.51
N LYS A 93 12.23 -0.77 -0.08
CA LYS A 93 12.61 -2.18 -0.10
C LYS A 93 11.58 -2.96 -0.90
N LEU A 94 12.04 -3.71 -1.87
CA LEU A 94 11.21 -4.62 -2.62
C LEU A 94 10.97 -5.89 -1.79
N ILE A 95 9.71 -6.19 -1.54
CA ILE A 95 9.29 -7.37 -0.78
C ILE A 95 9.02 -8.54 -1.72
N CYS A 96 8.24 -8.31 -2.75
CA CYS A 96 7.85 -9.35 -3.70
C CYS A 96 7.43 -8.74 -5.03
N ILE A 97 7.51 -9.54 -6.08
CA ILE A 97 7.02 -9.26 -7.43
C ILE A 97 6.17 -10.43 -7.87
N ILE A 98 5.04 -10.13 -8.50
CA ILE A 98 4.31 -11.08 -9.33
C ILE A 98 4.15 -10.52 -10.73
N SER A 99 4.15 -11.38 -11.71
CA SER A 99 4.00 -11.00 -13.12
C SER A 99 3.26 -12.08 -13.90
N GLY A 100 2.73 -11.69 -15.03
CA GLY A 100 2.04 -12.59 -15.96
C GLY A 100 1.29 -11.85 -17.04
N ASP A 101 0.52 -12.61 -17.82
CA ASP A 101 -0.32 -12.11 -18.90
C ASP A 101 -1.60 -11.41 -18.40
N GLU A 102 -2.50 -11.08 -19.31
CA GLU A 102 -3.77 -10.41 -18.98
C GLU A 102 -4.75 -11.25 -18.13
N LYS A 103 -4.57 -12.59 -18.08
CA LYS A 103 -5.39 -13.50 -17.25
C LYS A 103 -4.78 -13.77 -15.89
N SER A 104 -3.58 -13.25 -15.65
CA SER A 104 -2.82 -13.50 -14.43
C SER A 104 -3.43 -12.82 -13.19
N VAL A 105 -2.99 -13.27 -12.03
CA VAL A 105 -3.31 -12.59 -10.74
C VAL A 105 -2.79 -11.16 -10.74
N ALA A 106 -1.65 -10.89 -11.36
CA ALA A 106 -1.10 -9.55 -11.47
C ALA A 106 -2.05 -8.60 -12.21
N ALA A 107 -2.58 -9.02 -13.37
CA ALA A 107 -3.55 -8.24 -14.12
C ALA A 107 -4.84 -7.98 -13.32
N ARG A 108 -5.34 -8.99 -12.58
CA ARG A 108 -6.53 -8.85 -11.73
C ARG A 108 -6.30 -7.87 -10.57
N ILE A 109 -5.13 -7.88 -9.93
CA ILE A 109 -4.79 -6.91 -8.89
C ILE A 109 -4.71 -5.50 -9.46
N ILE A 110 -4.10 -5.30 -10.64
CA ILE A 110 -4.03 -3.99 -11.30
C ILE A 110 -5.43 -3.45 -11.57
N ALA A 111 -6.29 -4.24 -12.20
CA ALA A 111 -7.67 -3.84 -12.47
C ALA A 111 -8.45 -3.51 -11.17
N PHE A 112 -8.22 -4.28 -10.10
CA PHE A 112 -8.81 -4.00 -8.80
C PHE A 112 -8.33 -2.67 -8.21
N LEU A 113 -7.04 -2.38 -8.26
CA LEU A 113 -6.47 -1.14 -7.76
C LEU A 113 -7.01 0.08 -8.53
N GLU A 114 -7.17 -0.04 -9.84
CA GLU A 114 -7.73 1.04 -10.67
C GLU A 114 -9.20 1.35 -10.34
N VAL A 115 -10.02 0.33 -10.15
CA VAL A 115 -11.49 0.49 -10.09
C VAL A 115 -12.02 0.49 -8.65
N HIS A 116 -11.38 -0.27 -7.75
CA HIS A 116 -11.96 -0.60 -6.45
C HIS A 116 -11.24 0.04 -5.26
N SER A 117 -10.09 0.69 -5.45
CA SER A 117 -9.37 1.35 -4.35
C SER A 117 -10.25 2.31 -3.57
N GLU A 118 -11.10 3.08 -4.24
CA GLU A 118 -12.04 4.02 -3.62
C GLU A 118 -13.13 3.34 -2.76
N LYS A 119 -13.32 2.04 -2.92
CA LYS A 119 -14.26 1.23 -2.11
C LYS A 119 -13.64 0.72 -0.80
N TYR A 120 -12.39 1.10 -0.50
CA TYR A 120 -11.75 0.73 0.76
C TYR A 120 -12.56 1.22 1.95
N PRO A 121 -13.07 0.32 2.82
CA PRO A 121 -14.09 0.68 3.81
C PRO A 121 -13.56 1.58 4.94
N LEU A 122 -12.24 1.65 5.11
CA LEU A 122 -11.59 2.43 6.17
C LEU A 122 -10.85 3.66 5.63
N LYS A 123 -11.21 4.15 4.44
CA LYS A 123 -10.52 5.24 3.76
C LYS A 123 -10.57 6.60 4.48
N GLU A 124 -11.48 6.77 5.44
CA GLU A 124 -11.63 7.99 6.23
C GLU A 124 -10.82 7.98 7.54
N MET A 125 -10.15 6.87 7.84
CA MET A 125 -9.41 6.70 9.09
C MET A 125 -7.94 6.35 8.83
N TYR A 126 -7.04 6.99 9.59
CA TYR A 126 -5.61 6.65 9.57
C TYR A 126 -5.03 6.70 10.98
N ARG A 127 -4.52 5.57 11.48
CA ARG A 127 -3.95 5.43 12.82
C ARG A 127 -2.68 4.58 12.78
N TYR A 128 -1.78 4.77 13.73
CA TYR A 128 -0.49 4.04 13.80
C TYR A 128 -0.65 2.51 13.83
N LEU A 129 -1.53 2.01 14.68
CA LEU A 129 -1.76 0.57 14.84
C LEU A 129 -2.81 0.03 13.85
N GLY A 130 -3.31 0.89 12.97
CA GLY A 130 -4.34 0.63 11.98
C GLY A 130 -5.69 1.28 12.33
N PRO A 131 -6.50 1.59 11.31
CA PRO A 131 -6.19 1.39 9.90
C PRO A 131 -5.09 2.32 9.39
N ASN A 132 -4.26 1.83 8.49
CA ASN A 132 -3.14 2.55 7.86
C ASN A 132 -2.81 1.95 6.49
N SER A 133 -1.68 2.35 5.89
CA SER A 133 -1.21 1.82 4.60
C SER A 133 -1.12 0.30 4.58
N ASN A 134 -0.63 -0.32 5.66
CA ASN A 134 -0.50 -1.77 5.75
C ASN A 134 -1.86 -2.47 5.84
N THR A 135 -2.84 -1.84 6.50
CA THR A 135 -4.24 -2.33 6.53
C THR A 135 -4.86 -2.30 5.13
N TYR A 136 -4.61 -1.21 4.38
CA TYR A 136 -5.05 -1.10 2.99
C TYR A 136 -4.42 -2.18 2.11
N CYS A 137 -3.08 -2.33 2.16
CA CYS A 137 -2.41 -3.38 1.39
C CYS A 137 -2.93 -4.77 1.78
N ALA A 138 -3.15 -5.04 3.06
CA ALA A 138 -3.71 -6.30 3.52
C ALA A 138 -5.15 -6.51 3.02
N TRP A 139 -5.97 -5.46 2.97
CA TRP A 139 -7.32 -5.51 2.42
C TRP A 139 -7.30 -5.87 0.92
N VAL A 140 -6.44 -5.25 0.13
CA VAL A 140 -6.25 -5.63 -1.28
C VAL A 140 -5.87 -7.10 -1.41
N LEU A 141 -4.83 -7.54 -0.68
CA LEU A 141 -4.32 -8.91 -0.76
C LEU A 141 -5.34 -9.98 -0.33
N LYS A 142 -6.28 -9.65 0.54
CA LYS A 142 -7.38 -10.56 0.91
C LYS A 142 -8.31 -10.91 -0.24
N HIS A 143 -8.43 -10.05 -1.25
CA HIS A 143 -9.20 -10.36 -2.46
C HIS A 143 -8.43 -11.27 -3.44
N PHE A 144 -7.12 -11.47 -3.20
CA PHE A 144 -6.24 -12.25 -4.08
C PHE A 144 -5.37 -13.22 -3.27
N PRO A 145 -5.97 -14.19 -2.57
CA PRO A 145 -5.23 -15.16 -1.75
C PRO A 145 -4.29 -16.02 -2.59
N ASP A 146 -4.58 -16.20 -3.86
CA ASP A 146 -3.80 -16.91 -4.86
C ASP A 146 -2.57 -16.13 -5.36
N SER A 147 -2.41 -14.86 -5.00
CA SER A 147 -1.25 -14.05 -5.40
C SER A 147 0.07 -14.49 -4.79
N GLY A 148 0.03 -15.15 -3.64
CA GLY A 148 1.23 -15.48 -2.86
C GLY A 148 1.92 -14.25 -2.22
N LEU A 149 1.45 -13.03 -2.48
CA LEU A 149 1.99 -11.81 -1.88
C LEU A 149 1.68 -11.75 -0.38
N LYS A 150 2.70 -11.44 0.43
CA LYS A 150 2.56 -11.33 1.89
C LYS A 150 3.26 -10.09 2.42
N LEU A 151 2.56 -9.38 3.28
CA LEU A 151 3.15 -8.27 4.02
C LEU A 151 4.11 -8.80 5.10
N PRO A 152 5.26 -8.13 5.32
CA PRO A 152 6.22 -8.54 6.35
C PRO A 152 5.61 -8.42 7.76
N VAL A 153 6.25 -9.07 8.74
CA VAL A 153 5.82 -8.99 10.15
C VAL A 153 5.82 -7.55 10.65
N SER A 154 6.79 -6.76 10.22
CA SER A 154 6.93 -5.33 10.56
C SER A 154 5.86 -4.41 9.95
N ALA A 155 4.96 -4.92 9.11
CA ALA A 155 3.82 -4.17 8.59
C ALA A 155 2.72 -4.06 9.66
N VAL A 156 2.91 -3.15 10.62
CA VAL A 156 1.97 -2.91 11.72
C VAL A 156 0.62 -2.44 11.17
N GLY A 157 -0.47 -2.99 11.70
CA GLY A 157 -1.83 -2.69 11.23
C GLY A 157 -2.32 -3.63 10.10
N LYS A 158 -1.47 -4.51 9.54
CA LYS A 158 -1.91 -5.46 8.50
C LYS A 158 -3.04 -6.40 8.95
N ASN A 159 -3.10 -6.70 10.24
CA ASN A 159 -4.12 -7.56 10.83
C ASN A 159 -5.30 -6.77 11.41
N TYR A 160 -5.34 -5.44 11.19
CA TYR A 160 -6.46 -4.64 11.64
C TYR A 160 -7.75 -5.14 10.96
N PRO A 161 -8.82 -5.39 11.73
CA PRO A 161 -10.04 -5.97 11.18
C PRO A 161 -10.70 -4.98 10.21
N SER A 162 -10.64 -5.28 8.93
CA SER A 162 -11.33 -4.50 7.89
C SER A 162 -12.86 -4.68 7.90
N LYS A 163 -13.36 -5.62 8.71
CA LYS A 163 -14.76 -5.99 8.83
C LYS A 163 -15.53 -5.33 9.99
N LYS A 164 -14.90 -4.48 10.79
CA LYS A 164 -15.63 -3.76 11.85
C LYS A 164 -16.17 -2.45 11.28
N LEU A 165 -17.27 -2.52 10.53
CA LEU A 165 -18.11 -1.36 10.30
C LEU A 165 -18.84 -1.04 11.61
N PHE A 166 -18.47 0.05 12.25
CA PHE A 166 -19.27 0.60 13.34
C PHE A 166 -20.47 1.31 12.71
N LEU A 167 -21.58 0.62 12.57
CA LEU A 167 -22.84 1.27 12.23
C LEU A 167 -23.32 2.00 13.49
N LYS A 168 -23.26 3.34 13.45
CA LYS A 168 -23.93 4.18 14.45
C LYS A 168 -25.41 4.11 14.13
N LYS A 169 -26.16 3.34 14.90
CA LYS A 169 -27.61 3.47 14.98
C LYS A 169 -27.93 4.39 16.16
N ASP A 170 -29.00 5.15 16.05
CA ASP A 170 -29.42 6.18 17.01
C ASP A 170 -29.58 5.70 18.47
N ASN A 171 -29.37 4.43 18.78
CA ASN A 171 -29.48 3.82 20.09
C ASN A 171 -28.37 2.83 20.44
N GLY A 172 -27.12 3.09 20.04
CA GLY A 172 -25.95 2.28 20.45
C GLY A 172 -25.12 1.73 19.32
N ILE A 173 -23.86 1.39 19.63
CA ILE A 173 -22.88 0.83 18.69
C ILE A 173 -23.14 -0.67 18.60
N LYS A 174 -23.56 -1.17 17.44
CA LYS A 174 -23.58 -2.62 17.14
C LYS A 174 -22.43 -3.01 16.25
N LEU A 175 -21.68 -4.03 16.65
CA LEU A 175 -20.69 -4.71 15.81
C LEU A 175 -21.44 -5.62 14.83
N VAL A 176 -21.18 -5.47 13.54
CA VAL A 176 -21.65 -6.37 12.50
C VAL A 176 -20.45 -7.01 11.83
N ASP A 177 -20.33 -8.32 11.88
CA ASP A 177 -19.41 -9.10 11.07
C ASP A 177 -20.00 -9.23 9.66
N ILE A 178 -19.26 -8.71 8.67
CA ILE A 178 -19.58 -8.90 7.25
C ILE A 178 -18.52 -9.81 6.65
#